data_142e81805b658b4af667f31100c5ecbb
#
_entry.id   142e81805b658b4af667f31100c5ecbb
#
_cell.length_a   1.000
_cell.length_b   1.000
_cell.length_c   1.000
_cell.angle_alpha   90.00
_cell.angle_beta   90.00
_cell.angle_gamma   90.00
#
_symmetry.space_group_name_H-M   'P 1'
#
loop_
_entity.id
_entity.type
_entity.pdbx_description
1 polymer ?
#
loop_
_entity_poly.entity_id
_entity_poly.type
_entity_poly.pdbx_seq_one_letter_code
_entity_poly.pdbx_strand_id
1 'polypeptide(L)'
;MVKILIPVDGSPNALKAVQYAVNRFMADHAMEIHLLHVRTPLTQNAARFISKRNRAAWHREEADKALRSAREMLDRFGVPHAAHVELGDKAVLIDRVAQRLHVSQIVMGTARKNSLTRLIEDSVTNRVLELTRVPVEVVAGESVSRLERIGVPAGVGAALALLYAAVD
;
A
#
# COMPACT_ATOMS: atom_id res chain seq x y z
N MET A 1 -16.94 0.62 -18.93
CA MET A 1 -15.62 0.17 -18.44
C MET A 1 -15.50 0.57 -16.99
N VAL A 2 -15.25 -0.37 -16.10
CA VAL A 2 -15.14 -0.13 -14.65
C VAL A 2 -13.75 0.43 -14.36
N LYS A 3 -13.65 1.59 -13.70
CA LYS A 3 -12.37 2.16 -13.25
C LYS A 3 -12.13 1.85 -11.78
N ILE A 4 -10.98 1.30 -11.46
CA ILE A 4 -10.59 0.93 -10.08
C ILE A 4 -9.35 1.71 -9.68
N LEU A 5 -9.40 2.34 -8.50
CA LEU A 5 -8.23 2.96 -7.86
C LEU A 5 -7.67 2.02 -6.79
N ILE A 6 -6.37 1.78 -6.85
CA ILE A 6 -5.66 0.95 -5.85
C ILE A 6 -4.55 1.79 -5.23
N PRO A 7 -4.70 2.25 -3.99
CA PRO A 7 -3.60 2.86 -3.24
C PRO A 7 -2.50 1.84 -2.96
N VAL A 8 -1.24 2.20 -3.28
CA VAL A 8 -0.07 1.32 -3.16
C VAL A 8 1.03 2.04 -2.38
N ASP A 9 1.54 1.38 -1.35
CA ASP A 9 2.64 1.87 -0.50
C ASP A 9 3.87 0.96 -0.50
N GLY A 10 3.87 -0.05 -1.38
CA GLY A 10 4.91 -1.07 -1.46
C GLY A 10 4.76 -2.21 -0.44
N SER A 11 3.74 -2.17 0.41
CA SER A 11 3.50 -3.23 1.41
C SER A 11 2.94 -4.51 0.78
N PRO A 12 3.15 -5.67 1.41
CA PRO A 12 2.52 -6.93 0.98
C PRO A 12 0.98 -6.86 0.96
N ASN A 13 0.38 -6.06 1.84
CA ASN A 13 -1.07 -5.89 1.88
C ASN A 13 -1.59 -5.14 0.65
N ALA A 14 -0.90 -4.07 0.23
CA ALA A 14 -1.23 -3.37 -1.00
C ALA A 14 -1.11 -4.29 -2.22
N LEU A 15 -0.11 -5.17 -2.28
CA LEU A 15 0.03 -6.16 -3.35
C LEU A 15 -1.10 -7.18 -3.39
N LYS A 16 -1.71 -7.54 -2.24
CA LYS A 16 -2.91 -8.39 -2.22
C LYS A 16 -4.11 -7.69 -2.88
N ALA A 17 -4.27 -6.38 -2.71
CA ALA A 17 -5.29 -5.62 -3.42
C ALA A 17 -5.04 -5.61 -4.94
N VAL A 18 -3.79 -5.49 -5.37
CA VAL A 18 -3.42 -5.60 -6.78
C VAL A 18 -3.71 -7.00 -7.33
N GLN A 19 -3.33 -8.06 -6.61
CA GLN A 19 -3.62 -9.43 -7.01
C GLN A 19 -5.13 -9.70 -7.13
N TYR A 20 -5.91 -9.16 -6.21
CA TYR A 20 -7.37 -9.23 -6.27
C TYR A 20 -7.92 -8.57 -7.54
N ALA A 21 -7.42 -7.38 -7.89
CA ALA A 21 -7.82 -6.69 -9.12
C ALA A 21 -7.39 -7.44 -10.38
N VAL A 22 -6.21 -8.07 -10.40
CA VAL A 22 -5.77 -8.97 -11.48
C VAL A 22 -6.77 -10.11 -11.66
N ASN A 23 -7.15 -10.79 -10.58
CA ASN A 23 -8.09 -11.91 -10.66
C ASN A 23 -9.46 -11.45 -11.20
N ARG A 24 -9.93 -10.28 -10.83
CA ARG A 24 -11.16 -9.69 -11.39
C ARG A 24 -11.02 -9.35 -12.86
N PHE A 25 -9.90 -8.77 -13.27
CA PHE A 25 -9.61 -8.46 -14.67
C PHE A 25 -9.59 -9.73 -15.54
N MET A 26 -9.03 -10.83 -15.03
CA MET A 26 -9.01 -12.11 -15.75
C MET A 26 -10.41 -12.71 -15.95
N ALA A 27 -11.36 -12.36 -15.09
CA ALA A 27 -12.76 -12.77 -15.22
C ALA A 27 -13.58 -11.83 -16.12
N ASP A 28 -13.27 -10.52 -16.09
CA ASP A 28 -13.94 -9.49 -16.90
C ASP A 28 -12.92 -8.43 -17.32
N HIS A 29 -12.56 -8.45 -18.61
CA HIS A 29 -11.55 -7.55 -19.18
C HIS A 29 -12.03 -6.10 -19.36
N ALA A 30 -13.28 -5.77 -19.03
CA ALA A 30 -13.86 -4.43 -19.17
C ALA A 30 -13.48 -3.49 -17.99
N MET A 31 -12.21 -3.50 -17.58
CA MET A 31 -11.71 -2.83 -16.39
C MET A 31 -10.44 -2.02 -16.69
N GLU A 32 -10.33 -0.83 -16.07
CA GLU A 32 -9.15 0.03 -16.09
C GLU A 32 -8.61 0.18 -14.67
N ILE A 33 -7.32 -0.11 -14.46
CA ILE A 33 -6.69 -0.05 -13.14
C ILE A 33 -5.82 1.20 -13.02
N HIS A 34 -6.05 1.97 -11.95
CA HIS A 34 -5.23 3.11 -11.56
C HIS A 34 -4.51 2.80 -10.25
N LEU A 35 -3.19 2.72 -10.28
CA LEU A 35 -2.35 2.65 -9.09
C LEU A 35 -2.11 4.06 -8.55
N LEU A 36 -2.22 4.26 -7.25
CA LEU A 36 -1.92 5.54 -6.61
C LEU A 36 -0.92 5.35 -5.48
N HIS A 37 0.24 6.00 -5.60
CA HIS A 37 1.18 6.14 -4.50
C HIS A 37 1.10 7.56 -3.91
N VAL A 38 0.76 7.65 -2.62
CA VAL A 38 0.73 8.92 -1.90
C VAL A 38 1.91 9.00 -0.95
N ARG A 39 2.77 9.99 -1.18
CA ARG A 39 3.93 10.30 -0.35
C ARG A 39 3.54 11.28 0.76
N THR A 40 4.06 11.05 1.95
CA THR A 40 3.95 12.01 3.04
C THR A 40 5.03 13.08 2.89
N PRO A 41 4.72 14.38 3.06
CA PRO A 41 5.73 15.42 3.10
C PRO A 41 6.78 15.13 4.18
N LEU A 42 8.05 15.42 3.87
CA LEU A 42 9.10 15.38 4.88
C LEU A 42 8.79 16.39 5.98
N THR A 43 9.03 16.00 7.23
CA THR A 43 8.94 16.95 8.35
C THR A 43 9.89 18.12 8.12
N GLN A 44 9.54 19.31 8.65
CA GLN A 44 10.36 20.52 8.47
C GLN A 44 11.82 20.31 8.91
N ASN A 45 12.05 19.52 9.95
CA ASN A 45 13.39 19.20 10.44
C ASN A 45 14.19 18.35 9.45
N ALA A 46 13.60 17.31 8.87
CA ALA A 46 14.26 16.49 7.85
C ALA A 46 14.47 17.28 6.54
N ALA A 47 13.54 18.16 6.18
CA ALA A 47 13.63 18.98 4.98
C ALA A 47 14.79 20.00 5.01
N ARG A 48 15.28 20.43 6.18
CA ARG A 48 16.39 21.40 6.30
C ARG A 48 17.73 20.83 5.87
N PHE A 49 17.93 19.52 6.00
CA PHE A 49 19.20 18.86 5.70
C PHE A 49 19.33 18.32 4.27
N ILE A 50 18.28 18.40 3.46
CA ILE A 50 18.26 17.85 2.12
C ILE A 50 18.00 18.96 1.08
N SER A 51 18.90 19.11 0.09
CA SER A 51 18.71 20.08 -0.99
C SER A 51 17.43 19.80 -1.78
N LYS A 52 16.84 20.85 -2.40
CA LYS A 52 15.62 20.71 -3.23
C LYS A 52 15.77 19.67 -4.36
N ARG A 53 16.95 19.61 -4.98
CA ARG A 53 17.27 18.68 -6.06
C ARG A 53 17.33 17.23 -5.55
N ASN A 54 17.97 17.00 -4.42
CA ASN A 54 18.08 15.68 -3.80
C ASN A 54 16.72 15.19 -3.28
N ARG A 55 15.86 16.09 -2.81
CA ARG A 55 14.48 15.76 -2.42
C ARG A 55 13.66 15.25 -3.60
N ALA A 56 13.77 15.88 -4.76
CA ALA A 56 13.03 15.43 -5.96
C ALA A 56 13.50 14.05 -6.45
N ALA A 57 14.81 13.79 -6.44
CA ALA A 57 15.38 12.50 -6.80
C ALA A 57 14.95 11.41 -5.81
N TRP A 58 15.11 11.64 -4.51
CA TRP A 58 14.69 10.73 -3.46
C TRP A 58 13.19 10.39 -3.54
N HIS A 59 12.38 11.40 -3.79
CA HIS A 59 10.95 11.22 -3.92
C HIS A 59 10.55 10.36 -5.14
N ARG A 60 11.28 10.43 -6.25
CA ARG A 60 11.03 9.56 -7.41
C ARG A 60 11.40 8.11 -7.09
N GLU A 61 12.57 7.92 -6.51
CA GLU A 61 13.07 6.60 -6.15
C GLU A 61 12.13 5.87 -5.18
N GLU A 62 11.62 6.55 -4.15
CA GLU A 62 10.62 6.02 -3.22
C GLU A 62 9.32 5.64 -3.92
N ALA A 63 8.82 6.48 -4.82
CA ALA A 63 7.61 6.19 -5.57
C ALA A 63 7.79 5.01 -6.53
N ASP A 64 8.92 4.96 -7.24
CA ASP A 64 9.22 3.87 -8.15
C ASP A 64 9.39 2.55 -7.39
N LYS A 65 10.03 2.56 -6.22
CA LYS A 65 10.15 1.40 -5.35
C LYS A 65 8.77 0.91 -4.86
N ALA A 66 7.91 1.82 -4.41
CA ALA A 66 6.58 1.46 -3.92
C ALA A 66 5.68 0.89 -5.01
N LEU A 67 5.78 1.40 -6.24
CA LEU A 67 4.95 1.00 -7.37
C LEU A 67 5.50 -0.19 -8.17
N ARG A 68 6.80 -0.50 -8.05
CA ARG A 68 7.49 -1.49 -8.89
C ARG A 68 6.79 -2.84 -8.90
N SER A 69 6.64 -3.45 -7.74
CA SER A 69 6.06 -4.80 -7.64
C SER A 69 4.60 -4.86 -8.10
N ALA A 70 3.85 -3.77 -7.91
CA ALA A 70 2.47 -3.67 -8.40
C ALA A 70 2.42 -3.58 -9.93
N ARG A 71 3.27 -2.75 -10.54
CA ARG A 71 3.40 -2.65 -12.01
C ARG A 71 3.85 -3.97 -12.61
N GLU A 72 4.92 -4.59 -12.08
CA GLU A 72 5.42 -5.87 -12.55
C GLU A 72 4.35 -6.97 -12.51
N MET A 73 3.50 -6.96 -11.48
CA MET A 73 2.37 -7.90 -11.40
C MET A 73 1.35 -7.65 -12.49
N LEU A 74 0.92 -6.40 -12.69
CA LEU A 74 -0.06 -6.06 -13.72
C LEU A 74 0.47 -6.32 -15.13
N ASP A 75 1.74 -5.96 -15.40
CA ASP A 75 2.41 -6.21 -16.69
C ASP A 75 2.49 -7.70 -17.01
N ARG A 76 2.85 -8.53 -16.01
CA ARG A 76 2.93 -9.99 -16.16
C ARG A 76 1.62 -10.62 -16.65
N PHE A 77 0.49 -10.07 -16.23
CA PHE A 77 -0.83 -10.55 -16.61
C PHE A 77 -1.46 -9.74 -17.76
N GLY A 78 -0.70 -8.82 -18.38
CA GLY A 78 -1.18 -8.01 -19.48
C GLY A 78 -2.33 -7.07 -19.10
N VAL A 79 -2.40 -6.64 -17.84
CA VAL A 79 -3.49 -5.79 -17.32
C VAL A 79 -3.18 -4.32 -17.62
N PRO A 80 -4.00 -3.61 -18.44
CA PRO A 80 -3.81 -2.20 -18.68
C PRO A 80 -3.92 -1.39 -17.39
N HIS A 81 -2.93 -0.53 -17.14
CA HIS A 81 -2.93 0.29 -15.92
C HIS A 81 -2.26 1.64 -16.10
N ALA A 82 -2.64 2.60 -15.27
CA ALA A 82 -1.99 3.88 -15.12
C ALA A 82 -1.48 4.04 -13.68
N ALA A 83 -0.36 4.75 -13.50
CA ALA A 83 0.18 5.00 -12.16
C ALA A 83 0.24 6.51 -11.88
N HIS A 84 -0.19 6.88 -10.68
CA HIS A 84 -0.26 8.24 -10.17
C HIS A 84 0.59 8.36 -8.90
N VAL A 85 1.27 9.50 -8.76
CA VAL A 85 2.06 9.83 -7.56
C VAL A 85 1.63 11.19 -7.07
N GLU A 86 1.19 11.26 -5.83
CA GLU A 86 0.76 12.50 -5.19
C GLU A 86 1.57 12.74 -3.89
N LEU A 87 1.58 13.98 -3.40
CA LEU A 87 2.28 14.38 -2.18
C LEU A 87 1.32 15.06 -1.21
N GLY A 88 1.12 14.51 -0.03
CA GLY A 88 0.25 15.08 0.99
C GLY A 88 -0.38 14.07 1.94
N ASP A 89 -1.57 14.38 2.45
CA ASP A 89 -2.33 13.48 3.29
C ASP A 89 -2.90 12.31 2.48
N LYS A 90 -2.65 11.09 2.92
CA LYS A 90 -3.00 9.87 2.18
C LYS A 90 -4.50 9.74 1.94
N ALA A 91 -5.31 9.87 2.98
CA ALA A 91 -6.75 9.65 2.86
C ALA A 91 -7.44 10.72 2.00
N VAL A 92 -7.05 11.98 2.20
CA VAL A 92 -7.58 13.11 1.42
C VAL A 92 -7.21 12.98 -0.06
N LEU A 93 -5.98 12.57 -0.37
CA LEU A 93 -5.53 12.44 -1.75
C LEU A 93 -6.12 11.21 -2.44
N ILE A 94 -6.32 10.11 -1.73
CA ILE A 94 -7.02 8.94 -2.27
C ILE A 94 -8.44 9.32 -2.70
N ASP A 95 -9.20 9.99 -1.84
CA ASP A 95 -10.55 10.46 -2.17
C ASP A 95 -10.54 11.45 -3.36
N ARG A 96 -9.66 12.46 -3.31
CA ARG A 96 -9.56 13.47 -4.38
C ARG A 96 -9.20 12.85 -5.74
N VAL A 97 -8.26 11.91 -5.79
CA VAL A 97 -7.87 11.23 -7.02
C VAL A 97 -8.98 10.32 -7.52
N ALA A 98 -9.67 9.62 -6.62
CA ALA A 98 -10.83 8.79 -6.96
C ALA A 98 -11.93 9.61 -7.64
N GLN A 99 -12.24 10.80 -7.09
CA GLN A 99 -13.20 11.72 -7.68
C GLN A 99 -12.71 12.29 -9.01
N ARG A 100 -11.45 12.74 -9.10
CA ARG A 100 -10.85 13.32 -10.32
C ARG A 100 -10.86 12.34 -11.49
N LEU A 101 -10.58 11.07 -11.25
CA LEU A 101 -10.54 10.01 -12.27
C LEU A 101 -11.92 9.38 -12.53
N HIS A 102 -12.94 9.76 -11.76
CA HIS A 102 -14.28 9.19 -11.80
C HIS A 102 -14.23 7.66 -11.67
N VAL A 103 -13.48 7.16 -10.67
CA VAL A 103 -13.38 5.73 -10.46
C VAL A 103 -14.68 5.18 -9.89
N SER A 104 -15.02 3.96 -10.28
CA SER A 104 -16.22 3.25 -9.81
C SER A 104 -16.02 2.64 -8.43
N GLN A 105 -14.75 2.40 -8.04
CA GLN A 105 -14.41 1.70 -6.81
C GLN A 105 -12.97 2.00 -6.39
N ILE A 106 -12.72 2.03 -5.08
CA ILE A 106 -11.39 2.01 -4.46
C ILE A 106 -11.17 0.62 -3.88
N VAL A 107 -10.02 -0.02 -4.17
CA VAL A 107 -9.65 -1.32 -3.60
C VAL A 107 -8.43 -1.14 -2.71
N MET A 108 -8.55 -1.45 -1.42
CA MET A 108 -7.49 -1.25 -0.43
C MET A 108 -7.08 -2.56 0.23
N GLY A 109 -5.77 -2.80 0.32
CA GLY A 109 -5.23 -3.89 1.12
C GLY A 109 -5.08 -3.50 2.59
N THR A 110 -5.45 -4.38 3.50
CA THR A 110 -5.29 -4.15 4.93
C THR A 110 -4.67 -5.36 5.63
N ALA A 111 -3.93 -5.12 6.71
CA ALA A 111 -3.42 -6.20 7.54
C ALA A 111 -4.58 -6.89 8.29
N ARG A 112 -4.56 -8.22 8.27
CA ARG A 112 -5.48 -9.00 9.09
C ARG A 112 -5.03 -8.95 10.56
N LYS A 113 -5.67 -8.12 11.38
CA LYS A 113 -5.45 -8.12 12.84
C LYS A 113 -6.51 -8.99 13.51
N ASN A 114 -6.11 -9.87 14.42
CA ASN A 114 -7.00 -10.82 15.12
C ASN A 114 -7.92 -10.16 16.18
N SER A 115 -8.10 -8.86 16.16
CA SER A 115 -9.04 -8.14 17.01
C SER A 115 -9.75 -7.09 16.19
N LEU A 116 -11.01 -7.28 15.96
CA LEU A 116 -11.92 -6.37 15.27
C LEU A 116 -11.93 -4.95 15.87
N THR A 117 -11.57 -4.81 17.14
CA THR A 117 -11.61 -3.55 17.89
C THR A 117 -10.35 -2.69 17.81
N ARG A 118 -9.18 -3.23 17.39
CA ARG A 118 -7.92 -2.45 17.23
C ARG A 118 -7.61 -2.03 15.81
N LEU A 119 -8.47 -2.36 14.87
CA LEU A 119 -8.29 -2.06 13.44
C LEU A 119 -8.50 -0.58 13.11
N ILE A 120 -8.95 0.24 14.05
CA ILE A 120 -9.88 1.28 13.62
C ILE A 120 -9.35 2.68 13.85
N GLU A 121 -8.59 2.97 14.87
CA GLU A 121 -8.46 4.36 15.28
C GLU A 121 -7.51 5.25 14.45
N ASP A 122 -6.54 4.70 13.70
CA ASP A 122 -5.61 5.55 12.92
C ASP A 122 -5.20 4.98 11.55
N SER A 123 -6.00 4.07 10.97
CA SER A 123 -5.64 3.50 9.67
C SER A 123 -6.06 4.42 8.52
N VAL A 124 -5.22 4.49 7.47
CA VAL A 124 -5.55 5.19 6.22
C VAL A 124 -6.87 4.69 5.65
N THR A 125 -7.14 3.38 5.75
CA THR A 125 -8.37 2.75 5.27
C THR A 125 -9.61 3.34 5.93
N ASN A 126 -9.60 3.51 7.24
CA ASN A 126 -10.75 4.11 7.96
C ASN A 126 -10.99 5.55 7.58
N ARG A 127 -9.91 6.33 7.55
CA ARG A 127 -10.03 7.73 7.13
C ARG A 127 -10.55 7.86 5.71
N VAL A 128 -10.18 6.94 4.80
CA VAL A 128 -10.75 6.89 3.45
C VAL A 128 -12.23 6.55 3.50
N LEU A 129 -12.65 5.55 4.27
CA LEU A 129 -14.06 5.18 4.44
C LEU A 129 -14.93 6.33 4.98
N GLU A 130 -14.37 7.16 5.86
CA GLU A 130 -15.05 8.34 6.40
C GLU A 130 -15.18 9.50 5.40
N LEU A 131 -14.19 9.66 4.52
CA LEU A 131 -14.09 10.81 3.62
C LEU A 131 -14.76 10.58 2.27
N THR A 132 -14.66 9.36 1.73
CA THR A 132 -15.07 9.10 0.35
C THR A 132 -16.54 8.70 0.22
N ARG A 133 -17.13 9.08 -0.91
CA ARG A 133 -18.44 8.56 -1.35
C ARG A 133 -18.31 7.45 -2.38
N VAL A 134 -17.08 7.17 -2.83
CA VAL A 134 -16.80 6.09 -3.76
C VAL A 134 -16.82 4.76 -2.99
N PRO A 135 -17.46 3.69 -3.51
CA PRO A 135 -17.41 2.37 -2.89
C PRO A 135 -15.98 1.92 -2.60
N VAL A 136 -15.72 1.45 -1.37
CA VAL A 136 -14.40 0.95 -0.95
C VAL A 136 -14.49 -0.54 -0.67
N GLU A 137 -13.68 -1.30 -1.37
CA GLU A 137 -13.49 -2.72 -1.12
C GLU A 137 -12.18 -2.94 -0.37
N VAL A 138 -12.27 -3.66 0.75
CA VAL A 138 -11.13 -3.93 1.61
C VAL A 138 -10.70 -5.38 1.47
N VAL A 139 -9.50 -5.59 0.93
CA VAL A 139 -8.89 -6.91 0.75
C VAL A 139 -8.01 -7.23 1.97
N ALA A 140 -8.37 -8.28 2.69
CA ALA A 140 -7.61 -8.73 3.85
C ALA A 140 -6.26 -9.33 3.42
N GLY A 141 -5.17 -8.77 3.94
CA GLY A 141 -3.82 -9.29 3.80
C GLY A 141 -3.54 -10.50 4.71
N GLU A 142 -2.28 -10.90 4.76
CA GLU A 142 -1.83 -11.95 5.68
C GLU A 142 -1.82 -11.44 7.12
N SER A 143 -2.06 -12.35 8.08
CA SER A 143 -1.89 -12.03 9.50
C SER A 143 -0.42 -11.75 9.78
N VAL A 144 -0.13 -10.68 10.51
CA VAL A 144 1.21 -10.41 11.03
C VAL A 144 1.69 -11.64 11.80
N SER A 145 2.88 -12.14 11.49
CA SER A 145 3.43 -13.32 12.17
C SER A 145 3.49 -13.10 13.69
N ARG A 146 3.37 -14.17 14.47
CA ARG A 146 3.45 -14.08 15.95
C ARG A 146 4.75 -13.44 16.45
N LEU A 147 5.84 -13.57 15.69
CA LEU A 147 7.16 -13.01 16.01
C LEU A 147 7.19 -11.48 15.89
N GLU A 148 6.53 -10.89 14.88
CA GLU A 148 6.41 -9.44 14.75
C GLU A 148 5.51 -8.82 15.84
N ARG A 149 4.57 -9.61 16.39
CA ARG A 149 3.73 -9.19 17.52
C ARG A 149 4.48 -8.96 18.82
N ILE A 150 5.61 -9.63 19.02
CA ILE A 150 6.40 -9.56 20.27
C ILE A 150 7.43 -8.43 20.18
N GLY A 151 7.53 -7.71 19.04
CA GLY A 151 8.49 -6.62 18.85
C GLY A 151 9.95 -7.08 18.85
N VAL A 152 10.19 -8.38 18.62
CA VAL A 152 11.56 -8.91 18.50
C VAL A 152 12.05 -8.60 17.07
N PRO A 153 13.10 -7.78 16.91
CA PRO A 153 13.70 -7.55 15.60
C PRO A 153 14.14 -8.89 15.00
N ALA A 154 13.91 -9.09 13.70
CA ALA A 154 14.20 -10.34 12.98
C ALA A 154 15.65 -10.87 13.15
N GLY A 155 16.60 -10.02 13.61
CA GLY A 155 17.98 -10.40 13.89
C GLY A 155 18.22 -11.11 15.22
N VAL A 156 17.30 -11.06 16.18
CA VAL A 156 17.52 -11.64 17.52
C VAL A 156 17.10 -13.11 17.59
N GLY A 157 16.17 -13.54 16.74
CA GLY A 157 15.72 -14.93 16.68
C GLY A 157 16.81 -15.90 16.19
N ALA A 158 17.66 -15.48 15.29
CA ALA A 158 18.77 -16.29 14.79
C ALA A 158 19.88 -16.50 15.84
N ALA A 159 20.14 -15.52 16.69
CA ALA A 159 21.14 -15.61 17.75
C ALA A 159 20.73 -16.56 18.88
N LEU A 160 19.43 -16.60 19.21
CA LEU A 160 18.91 -17.52 20.24
C LEU A 160 18.87 -18.98 19.77
N ALA A 161 18.62 -19.22 18.48
CA ALA A 161 18.64 -20.59 17.92
C ALA A 161 20.07 -21.16 17.88
N LEU A 162 21.09 -20.32 17.62
CA LEU A 162 22.49 -20.73 17.63
C LEU A 162 23.02 -21.01 19.06
N LEU A 163 22.53 -20.30 20.07
CA LEU A 163 22.88 -20.55 21.47
C LEU A 163 22.28 -21.87 21.99
N TYR A 164 21.11 -22.28 21.51
CA TYR A 164 20.47 -23.53 21.92
C TYR A 164 21.13 -24.77 21.29
N ALA A 165 21.70 -24.60 20.09
CA ALA A 165 22.41 -25.69 19.39
C ALA A 165 23.86 -25.91 19.89
N ALA A 166 24.40 -25.02 20.73
CA ALA A 166 25.76 -25.12 21.27
C ALA A 166 25.83 -25.68 22.68
N VAL A 167 24.72 -26.19 23.27
CA VAL A 167 24.63 -26.70 24.65
C VAL A 167 24.34 -28.19 24.71
N ASP A 168 24.29 -28.91 23.56
CA ASP A 168 24.25 -30.39 23.52
C ASP A 168 25.60 -30.98 23.14
#